data_1452ba99d3a78d6569f184c7bf7fdb51
#
_entry.id   1452ba99d3a78d6569f184c7bf7fdb51
#
_cell.length_a   1.000
_cell.length_b   1.000
_cell.length_c   1.000
_cell.angle_alpha   90.00
_cell.angle_beta   90.00
_cell.angle_gamma   90.00
#
_symmetry.space_group_name_H-M   'P 1'
#
loop_
_entity.id
_entity.type
_entity.pdbx_description
1 polymer ?
#
loop_
_entity_poly.entity_id
_entity_poly.type
_entity_poly.pdbx_seq_one_letter_code
_entity_poly.pdbx_strand_id
1 'polypeptide(L)'
;MKLKSGFLLIFFLFFFAFFSSYAQKLAVRGLQDEVEVIRDKNGINHIYAQNEQDLFFSQGYLAAKDRLFQFEIWRRRATGTMAEILGPRELERDRGVRLFQFRGEKTKELQHYHPKGEQIVDAFVAGVNAYIQEVREQPENLPIEFKMLDILPGFWTWEVVISRHQGLLQNVQDELKYSRVVSKVGPEKAKAFYHFHPNEPNLDLPAEIPHELLFKDILAPYNAFRAGFVFHPEDVLPKFRNRSLSFLAESKAYQDDLEEALEIEKFNIGSNNWVISGEFTESGFPFMANDPHRLHAIPSLRYWVGLHAPGWNVVGAGEPVIPGISIGHNEYGAWGLTIFETDNE
;
A
#
# COMPACT_ATOMS: atom_id res chain seq x y z
N MET A 1 28.31 46.03 -43.66
CA MET A 1 28.18 45.49 -42.30
C MET A 1 26.71 45.28 -41.96
N LYS A 2 26.06 44.23 -42.55
CA LYS A 2 24.65 43.88 -42.33
C LYS A 2 24.48 42.36 -42.36
N LEU A 3 25.18 41.63 -41.46
CA LEU A 3 25.07 40.16 -41.37
C LEU A 3 25.11 39.64 -39.94
N LYS A 4 24.55 40.35 -38.97
CA LYS A 4 24.49 39.90 -37.57
C LYS A 4 23.10 39.73 -36.99
N SER A 5 22.03 40.16 -37.68
CA SER A 5 20.65 40.02 -37.15
C SER A 5 19.97 38.70 -37.51
N GLY A 6 20.35 38.04 -38.61
CA GLY A 6 19.72 36.81 -39.04
C GLY A 6 20.14 35.57 -38.23
N PHE A 7 21.39 35.57 -37.76
CA PHE A 7 21.91 34.41 -37.01
C PHE A 7 21.35 34.33 -35.55
N LEU A 8 21.04 35.49 -34.98
CA LEU A 8 20.45 35.55 -33.64
C LEU A 8 18.98 35.09 -33.63
N LEU A 9 18.24 35.39 -34.69
CA LEU A 9 16.82 34.97 -34.83
C LEU A 9 16.68 33.49 -35.06
N ILE A 10 17.59 32.87 -35.82
CA ILE A 10 17.62 31.41 -36.05
C ILE A 10 18.02 30.66 -34.77
N PHE A 11 18.93 31.21 -33.98
CA PHE A 11 19.32 30.61 -32.68
C PHE A 11 18.17 30.67 -31.64
N PHE A 12 17.38 31.75 -31.63
CA PHE A 12 16.19 31.85 -30.76
C PHE A 12 15.06 30.94 -31.22
N LEU A 13 14.85 30.73 -32.50
CA LEU A 13 13.87 29.78 -33.04
C LEU A 13 14.26 28.33 -32.74
N PHE A 14 15.54 28.00 -32.74
CA PHE A 14 16.03 26.66 -32.38
C PHE A 14 15.92 26.38 -30.87
N PHE A 15 16.00 27.39 -30.01
CA PHE A 15 15.86 27.22 -28.56
C PHE A 15 14.39 27.00 -28.12
N PHE A 16 13.43 27.50 -28.90
CA PHE A 16 11.99 27.23 -28.65
C PHE A 16 11.49 25.89 -29.17
N ALA A 17 12.25 25.21 -30.01
CA ALA A 17 11.85 23.94 -30.59
C ALA A 17 12.09 22.72 -29.68
N PHE A 18 12.71 22.87 -28.51
CA PHE A 18 13.05 21.75 -27.61
C PHE A 18 12.06 21.50 -26.45
N PHE A 19 10.98 22.25 -26.35
CA PHE A 19 9.89 21.94 -25.43
C PHE A 19 8.71 21.31 -26.18
N SER A 20 8.95 20.18 -26.87
CA SER A 20 7.85 19.34 -27.32
C SER A 20 7.28 18.61 -26.11
N SER A 21 6.22 19.15 -25.54
CA SER A 21 5.36 18.39 -24.65
C SER A 21 4.69 17.31 -25.51
N TYR A 22 5.08 16.04 -25.32
CA TYR A 22 4.42 14.93 -25.98
C TYR A 22 3.12 14.63 -25.25
N ALA A 23 2.00 15.13 -25.76
CA ALA A 23 0.68 14.67 -25.35
C ALA A 23 0.36 13.38 -26.08
N GLN A 24 0.05 12.32 -25.35
CA GLN A 24 -0.45 11.07 -25.88
C GLN A 24 -1.94 10.95 -25.56
N LYS A 25 -2.76 10.72 -26.60
CA LYS A 25 -4.18 10.40 -26.41
C LYS A 25 -4.36 8.89 -26.36
N LEU A 26 -4.87 8.40 -25.23
CA LEU A 26 -5.20 6.99 -25.03
C LEU A 26 -6.73 6.84 -25.02
N ALA A 27 -7.24 5.80 -25.67
CA ALA A 27 -8.63 5.41 -25.58
C ALA A 27 -8.78 4.32 -24.52
N VAL A 28 -9.27 4.67 -23.35
CA VAL A 28 -9.48 3.72 -22.25
C VAL A 28 -10.98 3.44 -22.11
N ARG A 29 -11.36 2.16 -22.18
CA ARG A 29 -12.77 1.76 -22.00
C ARG A 29 -13.19 1.94 -20.55
N GLY A 30 -14.34 2.57 -20.32
CA GLY A 30 -14.91 2.77 -18.97
C GLY A 30 -14.94 4.21 -18.51
N LEU A 31 -14.21 5.13 -19.17
CA LEU A 31 -14.33 6.56 -18.95
C LEU A 31 -15.66 7.08 -19.55
N GLN A 32 -16.29 8.02 -18.85
CA GLN A 32 -17.48 8.73 -19.31
C GLN A 32 -17.10 9.97 -20.11
N ASP A 33 -16.11 10.71 -19.64
CA ASP A 33 -15.60 11.93 -20.23
C ASP A 33 -14.09 11.88 -20.45
N GLU A 34 -13.56 12.89 -21.16
CA GLU A 34 -12.11 13.04 -21.36
C GLU A 34 -11.42 13.43 -20.04
N VAL A 35 -10.35 12.72 -19.69
CA VAL A 35 -9.53 12.98 -18.51
C VAL A 35 -8.14 13.43 -18.96
N GLU A 36 -7.67 14.54 -18.45
CA GLU A 36 -6.29 14.99 -18.63
C GLU A 36 -5.40 14.43 -17.53
N VAL A 37 -4.25 13.89 -17.90
CA VAL A 37 -3.23 13.41 -16.94
C VAL A 37 -1.92 14.11 -17.27
N ILE A 38 -1.42 14.86 -16.29
CA ILE A 38 -0.10 15.49 -16.37
C ILE A 38 0.85 14.71 -15.48
N ARG A 39 1.85 14.06 -16.07
CA ARG A 39 2.94 13.44 -15.31
C ARG A 39 4.05 14.46 -15.13
N ASP A 40 4.31 14.87 -13.90
CA ASP A 40 5.34 15.86 -13.58
C ASP A 40 6.77 15.29 -13.72
N LYS A 41 7.78 16.16 -13.51
CA LYS A 41 9.20 15.76 -13.60
C LYS A 41 9.64 14.69 -12.58
N ASN A 42 8.87 14.48 -11.53
CA ASN A 42 9.13 13.46 -10.51
C ASN A 42 8.36 12.14 -10.81
N GLY A 43 7.61 12.11 -11.91
CA GLY A 43 6.79 10.98 -12.30
C GLY A 43 5.44 10.91 -11.59
N ILE A 44 5.02 11.97 -10.89
CA ILE A 44 3.74 12.05 -10.18
C ILE A 44 2.64 12.36 -11.19
N ASN A 45 1.57 11.57 -11.18
CA ASN A 45 0.40 11.80 -12.00
C ASN A 45 -0.54 12.82 -11.32
N HIS A 46 -0.87 13.89 -12.04
CA HIS A 46 -1.93 14.83 -11.71
C HIS A 46 -3.11 14.57 -12.63
N ILE A 47 -4.24 14.13 -12.07
CA ILE A 47 -5.41 13.67 -12.80
C ILE A 47 -6.48 14.77 -12.73
N TYR A 48 -6.91 15.26 -13.90
CA TYR A 48 -7.94 16.27 -14.05
C TYR A 48 -9.14 15.66 -14.74
N ALA A 49 -10.21 15.41 -13.98
CA ALA A 49 -11.45 14.79 -14.46
C ALA A 49 -12.63 15.75 -14.35
N GLN A 50 -13.66 15.52 -15.15
CA GLN A 50 -14.91 16.31 -15.13
C GLN A 50 -15.90 15.80 -14.09
N ASN A 51 -15.70 14.60 -13.56
CA ASN A 51 -16.56 13.93 -12.59
C ASN A 51 -15.75 13.00 -11.67
N GLU A 52 -16.35 12.63 -10.55
CA GLU A 52 -15.73 11.80 -9.52
C GLU A 52 -15.52 10.35 -10.00
N GLN A 53 -16.42 9.82 -10.83
CA GLN A 53 -16.31 8.47 -11.39
C GLN A 53 -15.02 8.32 -12.22
N ASP A 54 -14.80 9.26 -13.15
CA ASP A 54 -13.61 9.23 -14.01
C ASP A 54 -12.32 9.55 -13.25
N LEU A 55 -12.42 10.36 -12.18
CA LEU A 55 -11.29 10.65 -11.31
C LEU A 55 -10.73 9.37 -10.67
N PHE A 56 -11.57 8.60 -9.99
CA PHE A 56 -11.15 7.39 -9.30
C PHE A 56 -10.88 6.22 -10.25
N PHE A 57 -11.61 6.15 -11.37
CA PHE A 57 -11.27 5.22 -12.43
C PHE A 57 -9.85 5.47 -12.94
N SER A 58 -9.50 6.72 -13.24
CA SER A 58 -8.17 7.08 -13.74
C SER A 58 -7.07 6.85 -12.69
N GLN A 59 -7.36 7.11 -11.39
CA GLN A 59 -6.45 6.77 -10.31
C GLN A 59 -6.14 5.27 -10.29
N GLY A 60 -7.17 4.42 -10.35
CA GLY A 60 -7.01 2.96 -10.37
C GLY A 60 -6.24 2.46 -11.60
N TYR A 61 -6.58 2.95 -12.78
CA TYR A 61 -5.92 2.60 -14.03
C TYR A 61 -4.43 2.95 -14.02
N LEU A 62 -4.09 4.18 -13.63
CA LEU A 62 -2.70 4.67 -13.61
C LEU A 62 -1.88 3.99 -12.52
N ALA A 63 -2.44 3.77 -11.34
CA ALA A 63 -1.77 3.04 -10.26
C ALA A 63 -1.47 1.59 -10.66
N ALA A 64 -2.42 0.91 -11.29
CA ALA A 64 -2.21 -0.43 -11.83
C ALA A 64 -1.15 -0.43 -12.95
N LYS A 65 -1.17 0.55 -13.85
CA LYS A 65 -0.18 0.70 -14.92
C LYS A 65 1.25 0.89 -14.39
N ASP A 66 1.42 1.68 -13.34
CA ASP A 66 2.72 1.95 -12.75
C ASP A 66 3.21 0.82 -11.80
N ARG A 67 2.29 0.00 -11.24
CA ARG A 67 2.59 -0.90 -10.12
C ARG A 67 1.96 -2.30 -10.25
N LEU A 68 1.73 -2.80 -11.47
CA LEU A 68 0.93 -4.00 -11.72
C LEU A 68 1.37 -5.22 -10.91
N PHE A 69 2.67 -5.49 -10.82
CA PHE A 69 3.15 -6.64 -10.06
C PHE A 69 2.87 -6.50 -8.56
N GLN A 70 3.03 -5.30 -8.00
CA GLN A 70 2.65 -5.01 -6.62
C GLN A 70 1.14 -5.23 -6.39
N PHE A 71 0.29 -4.82 -7.34
CA PHE A 71 -1.15 -5.10 -7.32
C PHE A 71 -1.44 -6.61 -7.30
N GLU A 72 -0.78 -7.40 -8.13
CA GLU A 72 -0.98 -8.85 -8.17
C GLU A 72 -0.58 -9.51 -6.85
N ILE A 73 0.56 -9.15 -6.28
CA ILE A 73 1.01 -9.69 -5.01
C ILE A 73 0.03 -9.31 -3.88
N TRP A 74 -0.46 -8.09 -3.86
CA TRP A 74 -1.41 -7.66 -2.84
C TRP A 74 -2.78 -8.32 -3.00
N ARG A 75 -3.25 -8.49 -4.24
CA ARG A 75 -4.45 -9.27 -4.51
C ARG A 75 -4.34 -10.70 -3.97
N ARG A 76 -3.23 -11.38 -4.25
CA ARG A 76 -2.99 -12.74 -3.77
C ARG A 76 -2.90 -12.81 -2.24
N ARG A 77 -2.26 -11.84 -1.63
CA ARG A 77 -2.25 -11.71 -0.16
C ARG A 77 -3.64 -11.47 0.42
N ALA A 78 -4.46 -10.66 -0.23
CA ALA A 78 -5.82 -10.37 0.21
C ALA A 78 -6.78 -11.55 0.02
N THR A 79 -6.54 -12.40 -0.98
CA THR A 79 -7.41 -13.55 -1.32
C THR A 79 -6.92 -14.89 -0.78
N GLY A 80 -5.72 -14.95 -0.17
CA GLY A 80 -5.11 -16.19 0.29
C GLY A 80 -4.81 -17.15 -0.88
N THR A 81 -4.07 -16.68 -1.87
CA THR A 81 -3.71 -17.42 -3.09
C THR A 81 -2.21 -17.30 -3.43
N MET A 82 -1.36 -17.02 -2.43
CA MET A 82 0.09 -16.98 -2.62
C MET A 82 0.68 -18.36 -2.94
N ALA A 83 0.10 -19.43 -2.40
CA ALA A 83 0.54 -20.80 -2.67
C ALA A 83 0.42 -21.20 -4.16
N GLU A 84 -0.44 -20.54 -4.94
CA GLU A 84 -0.54 -20.79 -6.38
C GLU A 84 0.74 -20.43 -7.14
N ILE A 85 1.52 -19.48 -6.64
CA ILE A 85 2.76 -19.01 -7.27
C ILE A 85 4.03 -19.39 -6.51
N LEU A 86 3.96 -19.56 -5.18
CA LEU A 86 5.11 -19.88 -4.34
C LEU A 86 5.08 -21.30 -3.77
N GLY A 87 4.05 -22.08 -4.11
CA GLY A 87 3.95 -23.49 -3.71
C GLY A 87 3.52 -23.70 -2.27
N PRO A 88 3.63 -24.97 -1.79
CA PRO A 88 3.05 -25.41 -0.51
C PRO A 88 3.54 -24.67 0.73
N ARG A 89 4.70 -24.01 0.68
CA ARG A 89 5.23 -23.23 1.81
C ARG A 89 4.33 -22.07 2.23
N GLU A 90 3.46 -21.58 1.33
CA GLU A 90 2.54 -20.49 1.60
C GLU A 90 1.12 -20.96 2.03
N LEU A 91 0.87 -22.27 2.16
CA LEU A 91 -0.46 -22.78 2.49
C LEU A 91 -0.97 -22.30 3.85
N GLU A 92 -0.13 -22.26 4.89
CA GLU A 92 -0.56 -21.81 6.21
C GLU A 92 -0.85 -20.30 6.22
N ARG A 93 -0.11 -19.52 5.42
CA ARG A 93 -0.44 -18.11 5.19
C ARG A 93 -1.80 -17.96 4.52
N ASP A 94 -2.04 -18.67 3.42
CA ASP A 94 -3.29 -18.59 2.67
C ASP A 94 -4.49 -19.02 3.53
N ARG A 95 -4.31 -20.03 4.38
CA ARG A 95 -5.32 -20.43 5.37
C ARG A 95 -5.58 -19.32 6.39
N GLY A 96 -4.54 -18.70 6.93
CA GLY A 96 -4.65 -17.57 7.85
C GLY A 96 -5.36 -16.38 7.21
N VAL A 97 -4.97 -16.01 5.98
CA VAL A 97 -5.64 -14.93 5.21
C VAL A 97 -7.13 -15.21 5.07
N ARG A 98 -7.50 -16.41 4.65
CA ARG A 98 -8.92 -16.81 4.49
C ARG A 98 -9.69 -16.86 5.81
N LEU A 99 -9.01 -17.15 6.93
CA LEU A 99 -9.62 -17.12 8.26
C LEU A 99 -10.00 -15.67 8.65
N PHE A 100 -9.11 -14.72 8.40
CA PHE A 100 -9.29 -13.30 8.75
C PHE A 100 -9.91 -12.45 7.63
N GLN A 101 -10.34 -13.07 6.53
CA GLN A 101 -10.95 -12.37 5.41
C GLN A 101 -12.25 -11.68 5.83
N PHE A 102 -12.45 -10.44 5.35
CA PHE A 102 -13.70 -9.70 5.54
C PHE A 102 -14.93 -10.48 5.00
N ARG A 103 -16.01 -10.47 5.76
CA ARG A 103 -17.28 -11.17 5.45
C ARG A 103 -18.52 -10.32 5.67
N GLY A 104 -18.35 -8.98 5.74
CA GLY A 104 -19.44 -8.05 5.93
C GLY A 104 -20.16 -7.66 4.64
N GLU A 105 -21.12 -6.77 4.78
CA GLU A 105 -21.88 -6.24 3.66
C GLU A 105 -21.15 -5.06 3.00
N LYS A 106 -21.04 -5.11 1.66
CA LYS A 106 -20.33 -4.14 0.84
C LYS A 106 -20.72 -2.69 1.13
N THR A 107 -22.02 -2.40 0.96
CA THR A 107 -22.54 -1.03 1.08
C THR A 107 -22.30 -0.46 2.48
N LYS A 108 -22.59 -1.27 3.51
CA LYS A 108 -22.41 -0.87 4.90
C LYS A 108 -20.94 -0.58 5.21
N GLU A 109 -20.04 -1.45 4.78
CA GLU A 109 -18.60 -1.28 4.98
C GLU A 109 -18.07 -0.04 4.28
N LEU A 110 -18.35 0.09 2.99
CA LEU A 110 -17.78 1.18 2.19
C LEU A 110 -18.37 2.55 2.54
N GLN A 111 -19.63 2.63 2.97
CA GLN A 111 -20.24 3.87 3.47
C GLN A 111 -19.68 4.30 4.83
N HIS A 112 -19.10 3.39 5.60
CA HIS A 112 -18.39 3.75 6.83
C HIS A 112 -17.20 4.68 6.56
N TYR A 113 -16.49 4.48 5.46
CA TYR A 113 -15.33 5.30 5.08
C TYR A 113 -15.73 6.64 4.44
N HIS A 114 -16.76 6.61 3.59
CA HIS A 114 -17.25 7.81 2.90
C HIS A 114 -18.69 7.59 2.43
N PRO A 115 -19.59 8.62 2.46
CA PRO A 115 -20.97 8.48 1.98
C PRO A 115 -21.08 7.93 0.56
N LYS A 116 -20.11 8.20 -0.31
CA LYS A 116 -19.98 7.66 -1.68
C LYS A 116 -18.93 6.56 -1.79
N GLY A 117 -18.56 5.91 -0.69
CA GLY A 117 -17.46 4.95 -0.66
C GLY A 117 -17.61 3.81 -1.65
N GLU A 118 -18.83 3.32 -1.84
CA GLU A 118 -19.12 2.27 -2.81
C GLU A 118 -18.83 2.73 -4.26
N GLN A 119 -19.31 3.91 -4.66
CA GLN A 119 -19.07 4.46 -6.00
C GLN A 119 -17.57 4.72 -6.24
N ILE A 120 -16.86 5.23 -5.24
CA ILE A 120 -15.42 5.51 -5.31
C ILE A 120 -14.63 4.23 -5.50
N VAL A 121 -14.89 3.21 -4.68
CA VAL A 121 -14.16 1.93 -4.75
C VAL A 121 -14.49 1.18 -6.04
N ASP A 122 -15.76 1.18 -6.49
CA ASP A 122 -16.14 0.53 -7.73
C ASP A 122 -15.49 1.20 -8.94
N ALA A 123 -15.43 2.54 -8.98
CA ALA A 123 -14.73 3.27 -10.04
C ALA A 123 -13.23 2.95 -10.05
N PHE A 124 -12.60 2.96 -8.89
CA PHE A 124 -11.18 2.60 -8.75
C PHE A 124 -10.89 1.17 -9.23
N VAL A 125 -11.68 0.20 -8.78
CA VAL A 125 -11.57 -1.21 -9.19
C VAL A 125 -11.79 -1.38 -10.69
N ALA A 126 -12.77 -0.66 -11.25
CA ALA A 126 -13.01 -0.67 -12.69
C ALA A 126 -11.79 -0.15 -13.48
N GLY A 127 -11.13 0.90 -13.00
CA GLY A 127 -9.90 1.43 -13.60
C GLY A 127 -8.74 0.43 -13.52
N VAL A 128 -8.53 -0.19 -12.35
CA VAL A 128 -7.53 -1.26 -12.17
C VAL A 128 -7.76 -2.39 -13.16
N ASN A 129 -9.00 -2.84 -13.26
CA ASN A 129 -9.38 -3.95 -14.13
C ASN A 129 -9.30 -3.59 -15.62
N ALA A 130 -9.52 -2.33 -15.98
CA ALA A 130 -9.34 -1.88 -17.36
C ALA A 130 -7.88 -2.04 -17.82
N TYR A 131 -6.91 -1.66 -16.97
CA TYR A 131 -5.50 -1.90 -17.28
C TYR A 131 -5.12 -3.38 -17.28
N ILE A 132 -5.62 -4.16 -16.32
CA ILE A 132 -5.42 -5.61 -16.31
C ILE A 132 -5.92 -6.26 -17.59
N GLN A 133 -7.12 -5.87 -18.07
CA GLN A 133 -7.68 -6.37 -19.32
C GLN A 133 -6.79 -6.02 -20.51
N GLU A 134 -6.29 -4.78 -20.61
CA GLU A 134 -5.39 -4.32 -21.67
C GLU A 134 -4.14 -5.19 -21.76
N VAL A 135 -3.44 -5.44 -20.64
CA VAL A 135 -2.21 -6.24 -20.66
C VAL A 135 -2.46 -7.75 -20.80
N ARG A 136 -3.66 -8.23 -20.49
CA ARG A 136 -4.05 -9.62 -20.78
C ARG A 136 -4.34 -9.84 -22.27
N GLU A 137 -4.86 -8.81 -22.95
CA GLU A 137 -5.06 -8.81 -24.41
C GLU A 137 -3.73 -8.59 -25.16
N GLN A 138 -2.74 -7.95 -24.51
CA GLN A 138 -1.40 -7.64 -25.06
C GLN A 138 -0.29 -8.13 -24.12
N PRO A 139 -0.06 -9.45 -23.99
CA PRO A 139 0.87 -10.02 -23.01
C PRO A 139 2.34 -9.57 -23.18
N GLU A 140 2.71 -9.05 -24.34
CA GLU A 140 4.02 -8.44 -24.54
C GLU A 140 4.27 -7.22 -23.66
N ASN A 141 3.22 -6.51 -23.26
CA ASN A 141 3.26 -5.33 -22.38
C ASN A 141 3.30 -5.68 -20.87
N LEU A 142 3.19 -6.97 -20.51
CA LEU A 142 3.31 -7.40 -19.12
C LEU A 142 4.68 -7.05 -18.54
N PRO A 143 4.75 -6.55 -17.31
CA PRO A 143 5.99 -6.42 -16.56
C PRO A 143 6.80 -7.71 -16.52
N ILE A 144 8.12 -7.57 -16.39
CA ILE A 144 9.04 -8.71 -16.48
C ILE A 144 8.75 -9.79 -15.44
N GLU A 145 8.28 -9.41 -14.26
CA GLU A 145 7.98 -10.30 -13.16
C GLU A 145 6.92 -11.34 -13.52
N PHE A 146 5.88 -10.92 -14.26
CA PHE A 146 4.86 -11.85 -14.76
C PHE A 146 5.44 -12.89 -15.71
N LYS A 147 6.37 -12.47 -16.56
CA LYS A 147 7.08 -13.36 -17.50
C LYS A 147 8.05 -14.30 -16.79
N MET A 148 8.66 -13.83 -15.68
CA MET A 148 9.56 -14.63 -14.86
C MET A 148 8.81 -15.73 -14.09
N LEU A 149 7.62 -15.43 -13.60
CA LEU A 149 6.79 -16.36 -12.83
C LEU A 149 5.80 -17.17 -13.69
N ASP A 150 5.70 -16.85 -14.99
CA ASP A 150 4.72 -17.46 -15.91
C ASP A 150 3.26 -17.31 -15.42
N ILE A 151 2.90 -16.12 -14.98
CA ILE A 151 1.57 -15.82 -14.47
C ILE A 151 0.91 -14.65 -15.22
N LEU A 152 -0.40 -14.55 -15.10
CA LEU A 152 -1.18 -13.40 -15.54
C LEU A 152 -1.77 -12.65 -14.34
N PRO A 153 -1.96 -11.32 -14.43
CA PRO A 153 -2.59 -10.55 -13.37
C PRO A 153 -4.07 -10.95 -13.22
N GLY A 154 -4.51 -11.14 -11.98
CA GLY A 154 -5.91 -11.43 -11.66
C GLY A 154 -6.74 -10.16 -11.52
N PHE A 155 -8.03 -10.24 -11.86
CA PHE A 155 -8.96 -9.13 -11.67
C PHE A 155 -9.19 -8.82 -10.19
N TRP A 156 -9.40 -7.55 -9.91
CA TRP A 156 -9.66 -7.02 -8.59
C TRP A 156 -11.16 -6.93 -8.30
N THR A 157 -11.48 -7.01 -7.03
CA THR A 157 -12.81 -6.75 -6.50
C THR A 157 -12.71 -5.75 -5.34
N TRP A 158 -13.84 -5.22 -4.90
CA TRP A 158 -13.89 -4.30 -3.77
C TRP A 158 -13.33 -4.93 -2.47
N GLU A 159 -13.55 -6.23 -2.27
CA GLU A 159 -13.04 -6.97 -1.11
C GLU A 159 -11.51 -6.96 -1.04
N VAL A 160 -10.85 -6.98 -2.20
CA VAL A 160 -9.39 -6.90 -2.26
C VAL A 160 -8.90 -5.54 -1.77
N VAL A 161 -9.61 -4.46 -2.12
CA VAL A 161 -9.27 -3.10 -1.67
C VAL A 161 -9.37 -2.99 -0.14
N ILE A 162 -10.49 -3.39 0.46
CA ILE A 162 -10.69 -3.29 1.91
C ILE A 162 -9.84 -4.27 2.70
N SER A 163 -9.55 -5.46 2.15
CA SER A 163 -8.74 -6.49 2.80
C SER A 163 -7.29 -6.05 3.04
N ARG A 164 -6.86 -4.93 2.45
CA ARG A 164 -5.54 -4.36 2.72
C ARG A 164 -5.36 -3.97 4.19
N HIS A 165 -6.42 -3.60 4.89
CA HIS A 165 -6.38 -3.13 6.28
C HIS A 165 -6.71 -4.18 7.32
N GLN A 166 -7.09 -5.39 6.94
CA GLN A 166 -7.46 -6.46 7.88
C GLN A 166 -6.35 -6.85 8.87
N GLY A 167 -5.13 -6.49 8.61
CA GLY A 167 -4.00 -6.81 9.49
C GLY A 167 -3.68 -5.75 10.54
N LEU A 168 -4.54 -4.78 10.79
CA LEU A 168 -4.29 -3.73 11.77
C LEU A 168 -4.55 -4.15 13.22
N LEU A 169 -5.20 -5.29 13.45
CA LEU A 169 -5.30 -5.89 14.76
C LEU A 169 -3.90 -6.31 15.24
N GLN A 170 -3.37 -5.65 16.27
CA GLN A 170 -1.99 -5.85 16.73
C GLN A 170 -1.89 -6.32 18.18
N ASN A 171 -2.87 -6.02 19.00
CA ASN A 171 -2.85 -6.30 20.44
C ASN A 171 -3.11 -7.77 20.82
N VAL A 172 -3.61 -8.62 19.92
CA VAL A 172 -3.92 -10.03 20.21
C VAL A 172 -2.76 -10.83 20.84
N GLN A 173 -1.53 -10.46 20.55
CA GLN A 173 -0.34 -11.10 21.14
C GLN A 173 -0.16 -10.70 22.60
N ASP A 174 -0.36 -9.42 22.91
CA ASP A 174 -0.27 -8.93 24.27
C ASP A 174 -1.44 -9.40 25.11
N GLU A 175 -2.66 -9.42 24.57
CA GLU A 175 -3.82 -10.01 25.21
C GLU A 175 -3.57 -11.47 25.66
N LEU A 176 -3.04 -12.28 24.75
CA LEU A 176 -2.69 -13.67 25.08
C LEU A 176 -1.56 -13.75 26.12
N LYS A 177 -0.57 -12.88 26.05
CA LYS A 177 0.54 -12.81 27.02
C LYS A 177 0.02 -12.45 28.40
N TYR A 178 -0.81 -11.42 28.52
CA TYR A 178 -1.43 -11.02 29.79
C TYR A 178 -2.30 -12.12 30.35
N SER A 179 -3.16 -12.72 29.54
CA SER A 179 -4.01 -13.82 29.94
C SER A 179 -3.20 -15.02 30.47
N ARG A 180 -2.08 -15.37 29.86
CA ARG A 180 -1.15 -16.41 30.33
C ARG A 180 -0.56 -16.09 31.69
N VAL A 181 -0.18 -14.83 31.94
CA VAL A 181 0.35 -14.40 33.23
C VAL A 181 -0.74 -14.44 34.29
N VAL A 182 -1.90 -13.85 34.00
CA VAL A 182 -3.07 -13.89 34.91
C VAL A 182 -3.45 -15.32 35.29
N SER A 183 -3.50 -16.21 34.32
CA SER A 183 -3.81 -17.64 34.57
C SER A 183 -2.82 -18.30 35.53
N LYS A 184 -1.57 -17.87 35.59
CA LYS A 184 -0.51 -18.43 36.45
C LYS A 184 -0.45 -17.79 37.83
N VAL A 185 -0.61 -16.48 37.91
CA VAL A 185 -0.31 -15.74 39.16
C VAL A 185 -1.52 -14.98 39.73
N GLY A 186 -2.63 -14.93 39.01
CA GLY A 186 -3.83 -14.15 39.35
C GLY A 186 -3.74 -12.69 38.93
N PRO A 187 -4.89 -11.98 38.83
CA PRO A 187 -4.96 -10.63 38.30
C PRO A 187 -4.17 -9.61 39.14
N GLU A 188 -4.24 -9.66 40.47
CA GLU A 188 -3.55 -8.72 41.34
C GLU A 188 -2.03 -8.79 41.25
N LYS A 189 -1.46 -9.99 41.13
CA LYS A 189 -0.02 -10.14 40.91
C LYS A 189 0.38 -9.78 39.48
N ALA A 190 -0.46 -10.02 38.49
CA ALA A 190 -0.19 -9.65 37.11
C ALA A 190 -0.02 -8.15 36.97
N LYS A 191 -0.83 -7.34 37.62
CA LYS A 191 -0.71 -5.87 37.64
C LYS A 191 0.67 -5.38 38.10
N ALA A 192 1.36 -6.12 38.96
CA ALA A 192 2.71 -5.77 39.42
C ALA A 192 3.80 -5.94 38.35
N PHE A 193 3.56 -6.72 37.28
CA PHE A 193 4.51 -6.98 36.21
C PHE A 193 4.35 -6.03 35.01
N TYR A 194 3.21 -5.39 34.88
CA TYR A 194 2.87 -4.58 33.72
C TYR A 194 2.40 -3.19 34.15
N HIS A 195 2.71 -2.22 33.31
CA HIS A 195 2.24 -0.86 33.49
C HIS A 195 1.12 -0.59 32.50
N PHE A 196 -0.07 -0.35 33.01
CA PHE A 196 -1.24 -0.09 32.21
C PHE A 196 -1.58 1.41 32.24
N HIS A 197 -1.91 1.96 31.10
CA HIS A 197 -2.30 3.35 30.92
C HIS A 197 -3.46 3.46 29.92
N PRO A 198 -4.33 4.44 30.06
CA PRO A 198 -4.46 5.43 31.16
C PRO A 198 -5.21 4.88 32.37
N ASN A 199 -5.87 3.74 32.25
CA ASN A 199 -6.72 3.16 33.31
C ASN A 199 -6.21 1.75 33.65
N GLU A 200 -6.60 1.28 34.84
CA GLU A 200 -6.40 -0.12 35.19
C GLU A 200 -7.34 -1.02 34.34
N PRO A 201 -6.82 -2.04 33.67
CA PRO A 201 -7.64 -2.96 32.90
C PRO A 201 -8.40 -3.92 33.80
N ASN A 202 -9.51 -4.47 33.29
CA ASN A 202 -10.10 -5.67 33.85
C ASN A 202 -9.25 -6.89 33.40
N LEU A 203 -8.62 -7.54 34.35
CA LEU A 203 -7.80 -8.73 34.10
C LEU A 203 -8.51 -10.03 34.47
N ASP A 204 -9.82 -10.04 34.60
CA ASP A 204 -10.60 -11.25 34.88
C ASP A 204 -10.65 -12.12 33.62
N LEU A 205 -10.23 -13.38 33.76
CA LEU A 205 -10.35 -14.33 32.67
C LEU A 205 -11.77 -14.88 32.62
N PRO A 206 -12.48 -14.79 31.47
CA PRO A 206 -13.79 -15.40 31.31
C PRO A 206 -13.78 -16.90 31.66
N ALA A 207 -14.72 -17.34 32.48
CA ALA A 207 -14.80 -18.74 32.91
C ALA A 207 -15.05 -19.73 31.74
N GLU A 208 -15.59 -19.21 30.64
CA GLU A 208 -15.88 -19.97 29.41
C GLU A 208 -14.62 -20.31 28.62
N ILE A 209 -13.50 -19.66 28.88
CA ILE A 209 -12.24 -19.92 28.19
C ILE A 209 -11.49 -21.02 28.95
N PRO A 210 -11.34 -22.24 28.38
CA PRO A 210 -10.52 -23.27 29.00
C PRO A 210 -9.07 -22.81 29.14
N HIS A 211 -8.53 -22.82 30.36
CA HIS A 211 -7.19 -22.31 30.65
C HIS A 211 -6.09 -23.03 29.85
N GLU A 212 -6.27 -24.31 29.47
CA GLU A 212 -5.32 -25.03 28.65
C GLU A 212 -5.18 -24.48 27.23
N LEU A 213 -6.19 -23.76 26.72
CA LEU A 213 -6.12 -23.12 25.40
C LEU A 213 -5.10 -21.97 25.39
N LEU A 214 -4.94 -21.27 26.50
CA LEU A 214 -3.97 -20.15 26.61
C LEU A 214 -2.53 -20.61 26.35
N PHE A 215 -2.22 -21.90 26.59
CA PHE A 215 -0.87 -22.45 26.44
C PHE A 215 -0.68 -23.25 25.14
N LYS A 216 -1.71 -23.33 24.29
CA LYS A 216 -1.59 -23.86 22.92
C LYS A 216 -1.10 -22.73 21.99
N ASP A 217 -0.61 -23.12 20.81
CA ASP A 217 -0.25 -22.17 19.77
C ASP A 217 -1.50 -21.71 18.98
N ILE A 218 -2.39 -21.01 19.68
CA ILE A 218 -3.65 -20.51 19.12
C ILE A 218 -3.45 -19.35 18.13
N LEU A 219 -2.29 -18.69 18.17
CA LEU A 219 -1.95 -17.60 17.25
C LEU A 219 -1.24 -18.08 15.98
N ALA A 220 -0.99 -19.38 15.79
CA ALA A 220 -0.32 -19.87 14.59
C ALA A 220 -0.97 -19.36 13.28
N PRO A 221 -2.31 -19.41 13.09
CA PRO A 221 -2.93 -18.86 11.89
C PRO A 221 -2.77 -17.34 11.75
N TYR A 222 -2.82 -16.60 12.86
CA TYR A 222 -2.59 -15.16 12.87
C TYR A 222 -1.14 -14.82 12.51
N ASN A 223 -0.17 -15.50 13.10
CA ASN A 223 1.24 -15.30 12.81
C ASN A 223 1.56 -15.65 11.34
N ALA A 224 1.00 -16.75 10.81
CA ALA A 224 1.14 -17.12 9.41
C ALA A 224 0.54 -16.04 8.47
N PHE A 225 -0.64 -15.53 8.79
CA PHE A 225 -1.27 -14.42 8.07
C PHE A 225 -0.41 -13.16 8.04
N ARG A 226 0.23 -12.82 9.17
CA ARG A 226 1.08 -11.62 9.32
C ARG A 226 2.49 -11.79 8.78
N ALA A 227 2.97 -13.02 8.61
CA ALA A 227 4.35 -13.29 8.22
C ALA A 227 4.71 -12.64 6.87
N GLY A 228 5.97 -12.26 6.69
CA GLY A 228 6.54 -11.87 5.40
C GLY A 228 6.60 -13.04 4.42
N PHE A 229 6.90 -12.82 3.17
CA PHE A 229 7.19 -13.85 2.19
C PHE A 229 8.41 -13.42 1.38
N VAL A 230 9.12 -14.38 0.81
CA VAL A 230 10.31 -14.16 0.01
C VAL A 230 10.21 -14.96 -1.28
N PHE A 231 10.61 -14.36 -2.38
CA PHE A 231 10.82 -15.08 -3.64
C PHE A 231 12.19 -15.74 -3.64
N HIS A 232 12.23 -17.01 -4.01
CA HIS A 232 13.45 -17.76 -4.18
C HIS A 232 13.80 -17.92 -5.68
N PRO A 233 15.06 -18.16 -6.04
CA PRO A 233 15.45 -18.39 -7.44
C PRO A 233 14.66 -19.49 -8.14
N GLU A 234 14.25 -20.53 -7.40
CA GLU A 234 13.43 -21.65 -7.93
C GLU A 234 12.00 -21.24 -8.32
N ASP A 235 11.46 -20.15 -7.76
CA ASP A 235 10.11 -19.66 -8.08
C ASP A 235 10.01 -19.13 -9.52
N VAL A 236 11.12 -18.69 -10.08
CA VAL A 236 11.14 -18.15 -11.43
C VAL A 236 11.50 -19.24 -12.48
N LEU A 237 11.02 -19.06 -13.71
CA LEU A 237 11.34 -19.96 -14.82
C LEU A 237 12.87 -20.11 -15.00
N PRO A 238 13.38 -21.30 -15.32
CA PRO A 238 14.83 -21.57 -15.43
C PRO A 238 15.60 -20.61 -16.33
N LYS A 239 14.98 -20.14 -17.42
CA LYS A 239 15.60 -19.20 -18.36
C LYS A 239 15.89 -17.81 -17.76
N PHE A 240 15.23 -17.44 -16.67
CA PHE A 240 15.43 -16.18 -15.97
C PHE A 240 16.31 -16.32 -14.72
N ARG A 241 16.70 -17.55 -14.35
CA ARG A 241 17.59 -17.78 -13.19
C ARG A 241 19.00 -17.33 -13.55
N ASN A 242 19.45 -16.27 -12.92
CA ASN A 242 20.84 -15.83 -13.04
C ASN A 242 21.70 -16.66 -12.07
N ARG A 243 22.69 -17.40 -12.58
CA ARG A 243 23.59 -18.22 -11.75
C ARG A 243 24.31 -17.40 -10.67
N SER A 244 24.65 -16.15 -10.97
CA SER A 244 25.29 -15.26 -10.00
C SER A 244 24.34 -14.88 -8.85
N LEU A 245 23.06 -14.63 -9.16
CA LEU A 245 22.05 -14.33 -8.14
C LEU A 245 21.69 -15.57 -7.31
N SER A 246 21.61 -16.75 -7.94
CA SER A 246 21.42 -18.01 -7.21
C SER A 246 22.54 -18.25 -6.22
N PHE A 247 23.79 -18.04 -6.65
CA PHE A 247 24.96 -18.18 -5.78
C PHE A 247 24.93 -17.21 -4.59
N LEU A 248 24.53 -15.95 -4.80
CA LEU A 248 24.39 -14.96 -3.73
C LEU A 248 23.25 -15.33 -2.78
N ALA A 249 22.12 -15.77 -3.31
CA ALA A 249 20.96 -16.18 -2.49
C ALA A 249 21.24 -17.44 -1.65
N GLU A 250 22.09 -18.32 -2.15
CA GLU A 250 22.53 -19.54 -1.45
C GLU A 250 23.68 -19.27 -0.47
N SER A 251 24.36 -18.14 -0.57
CA SER A 251 25.46 -17.82 0.33
C SER A 251 24.92 -17.48 1.73
N LYS A 252 25.48 -18.12 2.75
CA LYS A 252 25.13 -17.82 4.14
C LYS A 252 25.34 -16.34 4.47
N ALA A 253 26.41 -15.74 3.96
CA ALA A 253 26.70 -14.32 4.15
C ALA A 253 25.57 -13.40 3.63
N TYR A 254 25.02 -13.71 2.46
CA TYR A 254 23.88 -12.95 1.92
C TYR A 254 22.61 -13.10 2.76
N GLN A 255 22.37 -14.31 3.30
CA GLN A 255 21.23 -14.55 4.19
C GLN A 255 21.41 -13.82 5.52
N ASP A 256 22.60 -13.89 6.10
CA ASP A 256 22.94 -13.21 7.35
C ASP A 256 22.79 -11.67 7.18
N ASP A 257 23.31 -11.09 6.08
CA ASP A 257 23.16 -9.66 5.74
C ASP A 257 21.70 -9.26 5.55
N LEU A 258 20.89 -10.12 4.92
CA LEU A 258 19.46 -9.87 4.72
C LEU A 258 18.69 -9.92 6.04
N GLU A 259 18.98 -10.91 6.89
CA GLU A 259 18.37 -11.03 8.21
C GLU A 259 18.74 -9.83 9.09
N GLU A 260 20.01 -9.41 9.11
CA GLU A 260 20.45 -8.22 9.82
C GLU A 260 19.75 -6.95 9.30
N ALA A 261 19.65 -6.78 7.99
CA ALA A 261 18.94 -5.65 7.39
C ALA A 261 17.45 -5.62 7.78
N LEU A 262 16.79 -6.78 7.79
CA LEU A 262 15.39 -6.90 8.19
C LEU A 262 15.19 -6.64 9.70
N GLU A 263 16.13 -7.06 10.55
CA GLU A 263 16.08 -6.76 11.98
C GLU A 263 16.31 -5.27 12.26
N ILE A 264 17.34 -4.66 11.67
CA ILE A 264 17.58 -3.20 11.76
C ILE A 264 16.35 -2.43 11.33
N GLU A 265 15.66 -2.89 10.31
CA GLU A 265 14.47 -2.26 9.79
C GLU A 265 13.28 -2.34 10.74
N LYS A 266 13.09 -3.46 11.43
CA LYS A 266 12.05 -3.57 12.49
C LYS A 266 12.24 -2.53 13.59
N PHE A 267 13.48 -2.20 13.96
CA PHE A 267 13.78 -1.17 14.95
C PHE A 267 13.65 0.25 14.42
N ASN A 268 13.77 0.45 13.10
CA ASN A 268 13.70 1.76 12.46
C ASN A 268 12.30 2.10 11.91
N ILE A 269 11.35 1.19 12.02
CA ILE A 269 9.96 1.49 11.65
C ILE A 269 9.37 2.46 12.68
N GLY A 270 8.90 3.58 12.18
CA GLY A 270 8.30 4.60 13.00
C GLY A 270 7.68 5.68 12.11
N SER A 271 7.38 6.81 12.72
CA SER A 271 6.95 8.00 11.98
C SER A 271 6.96 9.20 12.91
N ASN A 272 7.24 10.39 12.35
CA ASN A 272 7.05 11.63 13.07
C ASN A 272 5.92 12.43 12.41
N ASN A 273 5.22 13.18 13.24
CA ASN A 273 4.21 14.12 12.80
C ASN A 273 4.20 15.31 13.75
N TRP A 274 4.31 16.51 13.22
CA TRP A 274 4.23 17.73 14.01
C TRP A 274 3.64 18.87 13.19
N VAL A 275 3.04 19.81 13.90
CA VAL A 275 2.43 21.02 13.36
C VAL A 275 2.97 22.24 14.11
N ILE A 276 3.31 23.29 13.39
CA ILE A 276 3.64 24.61 13.96
C ILE A 276 2.52 25.57 13.60
N SER A 277 1.95 26.24 14.61
CA SER A 277 0.93 27.26 14.41
C SER A 277 1.48 28.42 13.55
N GLY A 278 0.62 29.01 12.72
CA GLY A 278 0.95 30.19 11.93
C GLY A 278 1.44 31.39 12.74
N GLU A 279 1.13 31.47 14.02
CA GLU A 279 1.64 32.50 14.95
C GLU A 279 3.17 32.44 15.11
N PHE A 280 3.78 31.28 14.87
CA PHE A 280 5.22 31.04 14.97
C PHE A 280 5.92 30.94 13.62
N THR A 281 5.23 31.27 12.53
CA THR A 281 5.79 31.21 11.17
C THR A 281 5.88 32.60 10.55
N GLU A 282 6.89 32.82 9.70
CA GLU A 282 7.06 34.07 8.99
C GLU A 282 5.91 34.35 8.01
N SER A 283 5.33 33.30 7.44
CA SER A 283 4.23 33.38 6.47
C SER A 283 2.86 33.66 7.10
N GLY A 284 2.72 33.48 8.43
CA GLY A 284 1.44 33.50 9.13
C GLY A 284 0.56 32.26 8.89
N PHE A 285 1.02 31.28 8.10
CA PHE A 285 0.33 30.03 7.84
C PHE A 285 0.97 28.86 8.63
N PRO A 286 0.19 27.86 9.07
CA PRO A 286 0.75 26.73 9.77
C PRO A 286 1.65 25.88 8.86
N PHE A 287 2.67 25.27 9.47
CA PHE A 287 3.48 24.22 8.84
C PHE A 287 3.14 22.85 9.44
N MET A 288 3.07 21.85 8.58
CA MET A 288 2.97 20.47 8.97
C MET A 288 4.12 19.65 8.38
N ALA A 289 4.73 18.80 9.19
CA ALA A 289 5.65 17.77 8.72
C ALA A 289 5.12 16.39 9.09
N ASN A 290 5.28 15.45 8.19
CA ASN A 290 4.96 14.04 8.39
C ASN A 290 5.96 13.19 7.63
N ASP A 291 6.73 12.37 8.35
CA ASP A 291 7.74 11.48 7.78
C ASP A 291 7.54 10.04 8.27
N PRO A 292 6.64 9.29 7.63
CA PRO A 292 6.47 7.88 7.94
C PRO A 292 7.73 7.10 7.52
N HIS A 293 8.43 6.52 8.52
CA HIS A 293 9.60 5.69 8.28
C HIS A 293 9.18 4.35 7.70
N ARG A 294 9.71 4.02 6.54
CA ARG A 294 9.37 2.80 5.81
C ARG A 294 10.62 2.22 5.17
N LEU A 295 10.57 0.93 4.87
CA LEU A 295 11.60 0.24 4.11
C LEU A 295 11.93 1.01 2.83
N HIS A 296 13.22 1.22 2.57
CA HIS A 296 13.72 1.73 1.30
C HIS A 296 13.70 0.61 0.27
N ALA A 297 12.60 0.49 -0.45
CA ALA A 297 12.39 -0.53 -1.46
C ALA A 297 11.95 0.08 -2.79
N ILE A 298 12.20 -0.64 -3.87
CA ILE A 298 11.69 -0.32 -5.20
C ILE A 298 10.78 -1.48 -5.63
N PRO A 299 9.50 -1.20 -5.87
CA PRO A 299 8.82 0.10 -5.75
C PRO A 299 8.57 0.49 -4.28
N SER A 300 8.54 1.81 -4.01
CA SER A 300 8.18 2.35 -2.70
C SER A 300 6.75 1.94 -2.30
N LEU A 301 6.49 1.85 -0.99
CA LEU A 301 5.13 1.64 -0.47
C LEU A 301 4.19 2.78 -0.88
N ARG A 302 4.68 4.02 -0.87
CA ARG A 302 3.85 5.18 -1.17
C ARG A 302 3.80 5.44 -2.67
N TYR A 303 2.60 5.83 -3.12
CA TYR A 303 2.28 6.26 -4.47
C TYR A 303 1.72 7.67 -4.41
N TRP A 304 2.42 8.61 -5.04
CA TRP A 304 2.00 10.02 -5.09
C TRP A 304 1.06 10.26 -6.25
N VAL A 305 0.01 11.06 -6.00
CA VAL A 305 -0.95 11.45 -7.02
C VAL A 305 -1.61 12.78 -6.67
N GLY A 306 -1.94 13.58 -7.68
CA GLY A 306 -2.85 14.72 -7.60
C GLY A 306 -4.22 14.33 -8.15
N LEU A 307 -5.29 14.63 -7.42
CA LEU A 307 -6.67 14.32 -7.78
C LEU A 307 -7.47 15.63 -7.88
N HIS A 308 -7.92 15.97 -9.10
CA HIS A 308 -8.61 17.21 -9.40
C HIS A 308 -9.91 16.93 -10.18
N ALA A 309 -11.05 17.26 -9.57
CA ALA A 309 -12.37 17.17 -10.16
C ALA A 309 -13.33 18.11 -9.40
N PRO A 310 -14.56 18.35 -9.83
CA PRO A 310 -15.53 19.09 -9.03
C PRO A 310 -15.69 18.48 -7.62
N GLY A 311 -15.33 19.25 -6.60
CA GLY A 311 -15.32 18.83 -5.18
C GLY A 311 -14.04 18.11 -4.72
N TRP A 312 -13.08 17.91 -5.60
CA TRP A 312 -11.78 17.29 -5.31
C TRP A 312 -10.62 18.16 -5.78
N ASN A 313 -9.75 18.54 -4.88
CA ASN A 313 -8.48 19.22 -5.19
C ASN A 313 -7.45 18.84 -4.14
N VAL A 314 -6.85 17.65 -4.27
CA VAL A 314 -5.96 17.08 -3.28
C VAL A 314 -4.69 16.55 -3.93
N VAL A 315 -3.57 16.71 -3.22
CA VAL A 315 -2.26 16.14 -3.62
C VAL A 315 -1.64 15.46 -2.42
N GLY A 316 -1.05 14.31 -2.65
CA GLY A 316 -0.35 13.59 -1.59
C GLY A 316 -0.04 12.17 -1.98
N ALA A 317 0.12 11.33 -0.97
CA ALA A 317 0.51 9.94 -1.14
C ALA A 317 -0.39 8.99 -0.40
N GLY A 318 -0.58 7.83 -0.97
CA GLY A 318 -1.27 6.69 -0.37
C GLY A 318 -0.56 5.39 -0.71
N GLU A 319 -1.19 4.28 -0.38
CA GLU A 319 -0.84 3.00 -0.97
C GLU A 319 -1.50 2.91 -2.34
N PRO A 320 -0.80 2.42 -3.39
CA PRO A 320 -1.32 2.48 -4.75
C PRO A 320 -2.64 1.72 -4.95
N VAL A 321 -2.95 0.79 -4.05
CA VAL A 321 -4.11 -0.11 -4.12
C VAL A 321 -5.35 0.42 -3.38
N ILE A 322 -5.29 1.63 -2.84
CA ILE A 322 -6.38 2.28 -2.11
C ILE A 322 -6.74 3.59 -2.80
N PRO A 323 -8.03 3.85 -3.11
CA PRO A 323 -8.43 5.13 -3.67
C PRO A 323 -8.25 6.30 -2.69
N GLY A 324 -8.06 7.49 -3.23
CA GLY A 324 -7.88 8.72 -2.44
C GLY A 324 -6.45 8.98 -2.03
N ILE A 325 -6.28 9.81 -0.99
CA ILE A 325 -4.98 10.28 -0.48
C ILE A 325 -4.92 10.02 1.03
N SER A 326 -3.98 9.19 1.48
CA SER A 326 -3.82 8.87 2.90
C SER A 326 -3.08 9.96 3.68
N ILE A 327 -2.09 10.59 3.04
CA ILE A 327 -1.26 11.66 3.62
C ILE A 327 -1.12 12.74 2.55
N GLY A 328 -1.50 13.96 2.84
CA GLY A 328 -1.48 15.01 1.83
C GLY A 328 -2.08 16.32 2.29
N HIS A 329 -2.50 17.11 1.32
CA HIS A 329 -3.14 18.40 1.57
C HIS A 329 -4.12 18.77 0.45
N ASN A 330 -4.99 19.69 0.77
CA ASN A 330 -5.83 20.44 -0.17
C ASN A 330 -5.68 21.95 0.10
N GLU A 331 -6.56 22.76 -0.48
CA GLU A 331 -6.59 24.21 -0.27
C GLU A 331 -7.02 24.64 1.14
N TYR A 332 -7.59 23.73 1.93
CA TYR A 332 -8.12 24.04 3.27
C TYR A 332 -7.22 23.55 4.40
N GLY A 333 -6.42 22.51 4.18
CA GLY A 333 -5.62 21.92 5.23
C GLY A 333 -4.70 20.80 4.75
N ALA A 334 -3.91 20.28 5.68
CA ALA A 334 -3.03 19.15 5.48
C ALA A 334 -3.27 18.09 6.57
N TRP A 335 -3.02 16.83 6.23
CA TRP A 335 -3.13 15.72 7.17
C TRP A 335 -1.98 14.74 7.00
N GLY A 336 -1.58 14.16 8.12
CA GLY A 336 -0.52 13.17 8.20
C GLY A 336 -0.89 12.07 9.19
N LEU A 337 -0.20 10.95 9.09
CA LEU A 337 -0.44 9.78 9.92
C LEU A 337 0.84 9.38 10.64
N THR A 338 0.71 9.03 11.90
CA THR A 338 1.73 8.34 12.70
C THR A 338 1.08 7.20 13.47
N ILE A 339 1.88 6.23 13.88
CA ILE A 339 1.40 5.17 14.77
C ILE A 339 1.26 5.77 16.16
N PHE A 340 0.08 5.67 16.70
CA PHE A 340 -0.21 5.96 18.10
C PHE A 340 -0.75 4.66 18.70
N GLU A 341 0.08 3.99 19.47
CA GLU A 341 -0.27 2.68 20.04
C GLU A 341 -1.37 2.85 21.10
N THR A 342 -2.61 2.73 20.64
CA THR A 342 -3.80 2.66 21.47
C THR A 342 -4.40 1.28 21.41
N ASP A 343 -5.01 0.87 22.48
CA ASP A 343 -5.91 -0.26 22.52
C ASP A 343 -7.19 0.13 21.76
N ASN A 344 -7.55 -0.66 20.75
CA ASN A 344 -8.67 -0.39 19.84
C ASN A 344 -9.83 -1.38 20.04
N GLU A 345 -9.86 -2.13 21.12
CA GLU A 345 -10.97 -3.02 21.46
C GLU A 345 -12.15 -2.30 22.08
#